data_ca4b14760c158bfc99dd65f7a9e60f70
#
_entry.id   ca4b14760c158bfc99dd65f7a9e60f70
#
_cell.length_a   1.000
_cell.length_b   1.000
_cell.length_c   1.000
_cell.angle_alpha   90.00
_cell.angle_beta   90.00
_cell.angle_gamma   90.00
#
_symmetry.space_group_name_H-M   'P 1'
#
loop_
_entity.id
_entity.type
_entity.pdbx_description
1 polymer ?
#
loop_
_entity_poly.entity_id
_entity_poly.type
_entity_poly.pdbx_seq_one_letter_code
_entity_poly.pdbx_strand_id
1 'polypeptide(L)'
;MNSQTKEILDKEYSEEFDIRRKNAILTSYYKYGPSKENFKKGMVDAIGSLKKNLKKFEETGNTEYLVDVANYAMFRYMYPQGNESYRPTDSNQSAGISGITINELKSYQEV
;
A
#
# COMPACT_ATOMS: atom_id res chain seq x y z
N MET A 1 22.22 -6.39 -6.14
CA MET A 1 21.11 -6.65 -7.07
C MET A 1 21.69 -6.83 -8.47
N ASN A 2 21.38 -7.92 -9.17
CA ASN A 2 21.92 -8.13 -10.50
C ASN A 2 21.23 -7.23 -11.54
N SER A 3 21.80 -7.13 -12.75
CA SER A 3 21.32 -6.22 -13.78
C SER A 3 19.90 -6.55 -14.24
N GLN A 4 19.51 -7.85 -14.30
CA GLN A 4 18.17 -8.27 -14.67
C GLN A 4 17.13 -7.84 -13.63
N THR A 5 17.43 -8.03 -12.36
CA THR A 5 16.56 -7.58 -11.26
C THR A 5 16.39 -6.07 -11.29
N LYS A 6 17.50 -5.33 -11.53
CA LYS A 6 17.45 -3.88 -11.65
C LYS A 6 16.56 -3.44 -12.82
N GLU A 7 16.68 -4.07 -13.98
CA GLU A 7 15.85 -3.78 -15.16
C GLU A 7 14.36 -4.00 -14.87
N ILE A 8 14.01 -5.07 -14.17
CA ILE A 8 12.64 -5.36 -13.79
C ILE A 8 12.11 -4.25 -12.88
N LEU A 9 12.85 -3.91 -11.82
CA LEU A 9 12.43 -2.89 -10.87
C LEU A 9 12.35 -1.50 -11.50
N ASP A 10 13.23 -1.17 -12.45
CA ASP A 10 13.18 0.11 -13.15
C ASP A 10 11.88 0.28 -13.93
N LYS A 11 11.26 -0.83 -14.38
CA LYS A 11 9.99 -0.81 -15.11
C LYS A 11 8.77 -0.98 -14.22
N GLU A 12 8.88 -1.76 -13.15
CA GLU A 12 7.74 -2.17 -12.32
C GLU A 12 7.59 -1.36 -11.04
N TYR A 13 8.54 -0.49 -10.72
CA TYR A 13 8.56 0.28 -9.49
C TYR A 13 8.56 1.78 -9.78
N SER A 14 7.85 2.57 -8.97
CA SER A 14 7.81 4.02 -9.11
C SER A 14 8.60 4.70 -8.01
N GLU A 15 9.74 5.27 -8.37
CA GLU A 15 10.53 6.11 -7.47
C GLU A 15 9.78 7.39 -7.09
N GLU A 16 9.03 7.96 -8.03
CA GLU A 16 8.21 9.14 -7.76
C GLU A 16 7.17 8.87 -6.68
N PHE A 17 6.47 7.74 -6.77
CA PHE A 17 5.49 7.35 -5.76
C PHE A 17 6.14 7.22 -4.38
N ASP A 18 7.31 6.61 -4.33
CA ASP A 18 8.06 6.41 -3.09
C ASP A 18 8.48 7.75 -2.46
N ILE A 19 8.96 8.69 -3.26
CA ILE A 19 9.31 10.04 -2.81
C ILE A 19 8.08 10.76 -2.25
N ARG A 20 6.94 10.68 -2.94
CA ARG A 20 5.69 11.31 -2.48
C ARG A 20 5.20 10.71 -1.17
N ARG A 21 5.33 9.39 -1.00
CA ARG A 21 4.99 8.72 0.27
C ARG A 21 5.83 9.25 1.42
N LYS A 22 7.13 9.33 1.22
CA LYS A 22 8.07 9.82 2.25
C LYS A 22 7.79 11.27 2.61
N ASN A 23 7.55 12.12 1.62
CA ASN A 23 7.23 13.53 1.86
C ASN A 23 5.91 13.69 2.64
N ALA A 24 4.91 12.89 2.35
CA ALA A 24 3.65 12.91 3.08
C ALA A 24 3.83 12.50 4.54
N ILE A 25 4.67 11.49 4.79
CA ILE A 25 5.02 11.06 6.15
C ILE A 25 5.68 12.20 6.93
N LEU A 26 6.64 12.88 6.32
CA LEU A 26 7.33 14.00 6.96
C LEU A 26 6.36 15.16 7.28
N THR A 27 5.49 15.49 6.33
CA THR A 27 4.47 16.52 6.53
C THR A 27 3.56 16.17 7.71
N SER A 28 3.09 14.94 7.77
CA SER A 28 2.23 14.45 8.87
C SER A 28 2.96 14.45 10.21
N TYR A 29 4.22 14.08 10.22
CA TYR A 29 5.02 14.09 11.43
C TYR A 29 5.10 15.50 12.05
N TYR A 30 5.36 16.49 11.20
CA TYR A 30 5.45 17.87 11.69
C TYR A 30 4.12 18.46 12.13
N LYS A 31 2.99 17.94 11.59
CA LYS A 31 1.66 18.39 11.99
C LYS A 31 1.11 17.67 13.23
N TYR A 32 1.31 16.35 13.29
CA TYR A 32 0.59 15.49 14.23
C TYR A 32 1.49 14.70 15.14
N GLY A 33 2.82 14.82 15.01
CA GLY A 33 3.79 14.10 15.82
C GLY A 33 4.04 12.66 15.36
N PRO A 34 4.71 11.86 16.20
CA PRO A 34 5.11 10.51 15.84
C PRO A 34 3.93 9.59 15.54
N SER A 35 4.01 8.85 14.41
CA SER A 35 2.99 7.89 14.02
C SER A 35 2.78 6.78 15.04
N LYS A 36 3.87 6.36 15.71
CA LYS A 36 3.81 5.34 16.76
C LYS A 36 2.77 5.68 17.83
N GLU A 37 2.73 6.94 18.27
CA GLU A 37 1.79 7.37 19.31
C GLU A 37 0.35 7.38 18.78
N ASN A 38 0.17 7.78 17.53
CA ASN A 38 -1.16 7.94 16.94
C ASN A 38 -1.80 6.61 16.52
N PHE A 39 -1.00 5.70 15.92
CA PHE A 39 -1.52 4.46 15.35
C PHE A 39 -1.42 3.27 16.31
N LYS A 40 -0.33 3.15 17.07
CA LYS A 40 -0.15 2.04 18.01
C LYS A 40 -1.22 2.00 19.08
N LYS A 41 -1.62 3.16 19.56
CA LYS A 41 -2.66 3.29 20.61
C LYS A 41 -4.08 3.26 20.05
N GLY A 42 -4.23 3.11 18.73
CA GLY A 42 -5.53 3.06 18.09
C GLY A 42 -6.28 4.40 18.04
N MET A 43 -5.60 5.51 18.33
CA MET A 43 -6.21 6.84 18.25
C MET A 43 -6.58 7.21 16.83
N VAL A 44 -5.75 6.79 15.86
CA VAL A 44 -6.07 6.91 14.44
C VAL A 44 -6.33 5.51 13.90
N ASP A 45 -7.50 5.30 13.32
CA ASP A 45 -7.85 4.05 12.67
C ASP A 45 -7.24 4.02 11.26
N ALA A 46 -6.12 3.31 11.13
CA ALA A 46 -5.40 3.25 9.86
C ALA A 46 -6.22 2.62 8.73
N ILE A 47 -6.94 1.54 9.01
CA ILE A 47 -7.75 0.86 7.98
C ILE A 47 -8.95 1.71 7.59
N GLY A 48 -9.63 2.31 8.56
CA GLY A 48 -10.73 3.23 8.27
C GLY A 48 -10.28 4.43 7.45
N SER A 49 -9.11 4.98 7.78
CA SER A 49 -8.51 6.10 7.05
C SER A 49 -8.11 5.71 5.63
N LEU A 50 -7.55 4.51 5.46
CA LEU A 50 -7.24 3.94 4.15
C LEU A 50 -8.48 3.87 3.27
N LYS A 51 -9.57 3.33 3.81
CA LYS A 51 -10.84 3.19 3.09
C LYS A 51 -11.43 4.54 2.69
N LYS A 52 -11.34 5.55 3.56
CA LYS A 52 -11.79 6.92 3.26
C LYS A 52 -10.98 7.54 2.11
N ASN A 53 -9.67 7.34 2.11
CA ASN A 53 -8.81 7.87 1.05
C ASN A 53 -9.04 7.14 -0.27
N LEU A 54 -9.26 5.83 -0.24
CA LEU A 54 -9.58 5.05 -1.43
C LEU A 54 -10.89 5.55 -2.05
N LYS A 55 -11.90 5.79 -1.23
CA LYS A 55 -13.19 6.33 -1.69
C LYS A 55 -13.00 7.72 -2.33
N LYS A 56 -12.20 8.59 -1.71
CA LYS A 56 -11.89 9.92 -2.28
C LYS A 56 -11.19 9.81 -3.62
N PHE A 57 -10.26 8.87 -3.76
CA PHE A 57 -9.64 8.60 -5.05
C PHE A 57 -10.68 8.20 -6.10
N GLU A 58 -11.58 7.29 -5.76
CA GLU A 58 -12.62 6.83 -6.68
C GLU A 58 -13.55 7.96 -7.11
N GLU A 59 -13.86 8.87 -6.21
CA GLU A 59 -14.72 10.03 -6.49
C GLU A 59 -14.05 11.11 -7.33
N THR A 60 -12.74 11.32 -7.15
CA THR A 60 -12.04 12.49 -7.71
C THR A 60 -11.04 12.16 -8.81
N GLY A 61 -10.52 10.93 -8.85
CA GLY A 61 -9.40 10.57 -9.73
C GLY A 61 -8.07 11.18 -9.31
N ASN A 62 -7.99 11.82 -8.13
CA ASN A 62 -6.75 12.44 -7.67
C ASN A 62 -5.84 11.38 -7.03
N THR A 63 -4.72 11.09 -7.69
CA THR A 63 -3.79 10.05 -7.26
C THR A 63 -3.05 10.37 -5.96
N GLU A 64 -3.12 11.61 -5.48
CA GLU A 64 -2.58 11.97 -4.16
C GLU A 64 -3.19 11.11 -3.05
N TYR A 65 -4.48 10.79 -3.16
CA TYR A 65 -5.16 9.93 -2.19
C TYR A 65 -4.58 8.51 -2.15
N LEU A 66 -4.01 8.02 -3.26
CA LEU A 66 -3.36 6.71 -3.30
C LEU A 66 -2.06 6.70 -2.48
N VAL A 67 -1.37 7.83 -2.41
CA VAL A 67 -0.18 7.99 -1.56
C VAL A 67 -0.56 7.77 -0.09
N ASP A 68 -1.65 8.38 0.34
CA ASP A 68 -2.15 8.23 1.71
C ASP A 68 -2.64 6.80 1.99
N VAL A 69 -3.31 6.17 1.03
CA VAL A 69 -3.72 4.75 1.12
C VAL A 69 -2.51 3.87 1.42
N ALA A 70 -1.42 4.06 0.67
CA ALA A 70 -0.20 3.28 0.85
C ALA A 70 0.44 3.51 2.23
N ASN A 71 0.46 4.76 2.69
CA ASN A 71 1.04 5.09 4.00
C ASN A 71 0.19 4.53 5.15
N TYR A 72 -1.13 4.57 5.06
CA TYR A 72 -1.98 3.95 6.09
C TYR A 72 -1.80 2.43 6.13
N ALA A 73 -1.65 1.78 4.97
CA ALA A 73 -1.34 0.35 4.92
C ALA A 73 0.00 0.06 5.61
N MET A 74 1.02 0.87 5.33
CA MET A 74 2.33 0.75 5.97
C MET A 74 2.25 0.92 7.48
N PHE A 75 1.51 1.92 7.97
CA PHE A 75 1.37 2.13 9.40
C PHE A 75 0.65 0.97 10.08
N ARG A 76 -0.36 0.39 9.46
CA ARG A 76 -1.01 -0.80 10.01
C ARG A 76 -0.05 -1.98 10.06
N TYR A 77 0.78 -2.14 9.05
CA TYR A 77 1.84 -3.16 9.05
C TYR A 77 2.84 -2.93 10.19
N MET A 78 3.25 -1.68 10.41
CA MET A 78 4.22 -1.33 11.45
C MET A 78 3.66 -1.46 12.87
N TYR A 79 2.38 -1.20 13.04
CA TYR A 79 1.71 -1.17 14.34
C TYR A 79 0.50 -2.12 14.33
N PRO A 80 0.76 -3.45 14.28
CA PRO A 80 -0.31 -4.43 14.22
C PRO A 80 -1.12 -4.44 15.51
N GLN A 81 -2.39 -4.82 15.40
CA GLN A 81 -3.31 -4.90 16.52
C GLN A 81 -3.87 -6.32 16.63
N GLY A 82 -4.15 -6.76 17.88
CA GLY A 82 -4.72 -8.08 18.10
C GLY A 82 -3.83 -9.20 17.58
N ASN A 83 -4.38 -10.06 16.74
CA ASN A 83 -3.68 -11.23 16.18
C ASN A 83 -2.99 -10.93 14.85
N GLU A 84 -2.86 -9.68 14.49
CA GLU A 84 -2.26 -9.28 13.21
C GLU A 84 -0.75 -9.48 13.23
N SER A 85 -0.23 -10.14 12.21
CA SER A 85 1.21 -10.34 12.01
C SER A 85 1.47 -10.77 10.57
N TYR A 86 2.69 -10.56 10.09
CA TYR A 86 3.07 -11.04 8.77
C TYR A 86 3.13 -12.57 8.79
N ARG A 87 2.40 -13.20 7.89
CA ARG A 87 2.39 -14.64 7.68
C ARG A 87 2.44 -14.90 6.17
N PRO A 88 3.54 -15.48 5.66
CA PRO A 88 3.63 -15.76 4.22
C PRO A 88 2.48 -16.68 3.77
N THR A 89 1.95 -16.40 2.61
CA THR A 89 0.86 -17.21 2.03
C THR A 89 1.36 -17.96 0.79
N ASP A 90 0.72 -19.08 0.50
CA ASP A 90 0.94 -19.79 -0.76
C ASP A 90 -0.12 -19.35 -1.81
N SER A 91 -0.04 -19.92 -3.01
CA SER A 91 -0.94 -19.54 -4.10
C SER A 91 -2.41 -19.85 -3.82
N ASN A 92 -2.69 -20.86 -2.98
CA ASN A 92 -4.06 -21.22 -2.61
C ASN A 92 -4.69 -20.24 -1.63
N GLN A 93 -3.87 -19.48 -0.91
CA GLN A 93 -4.30 -18.51 0.09
C GLN A 93 -4.35 -17.08 -0.47
N SER A 94 -4.03 -16.90 -1.76
CA SER A 94 -4.09 -15.58 -2.39
C SER A 94 -5.51 -15.03 -2.37
N ALA A 95 -5.65 -13.76 -2.08
CA ALA A 95 -6.94 -13.07 -2.16
C ALA A 95 -7.47 -12.95 -3.60
N GLY A 96 -6.61 -13.21 -4.59
CA GLY A 96 -6.97 -13.08 -6.00
C GLY A 96 -6.85 -11.66 -6.52
N ILE A 97 -7.39 -11.46 -7.68
CA ILE A 97 -7.45 -10.15 -8.35
C ILE A 97 -8.89 -9.84 -8.76
N SER A 98 -9.16 -8.59 -9.04
CA SER A 98 -10.43 -8.13 -9.58
C SER A 98 -10.31 -7.91 -11.09
N GLY A 99 -11.43 -7.98 -11.80
CA GLY A 99 -11.48 -7.76 -13.24
C GLY A 99 -11.53 -9.06 -14.01
N ILE A 100 -10.43 -9.73 -14.16
CA ILE A 100 -10.39 -11.05 -14.81
C ILE A 100 -9.81 -12.10 -13.85
N THR A 101 -9.98 -13.37 -14.14
CA THR A 101 -9.36 -14.43 -13.33
C THR A 101 -7.86 -14.52 -13.61
N ILE A 102 -7.12 -15.07 -12.66
CA ILE A 102 -5.68 -15.30 -12.82
C ILE A 102 -5.41 -16.24 -14.02
N ASN A 103 -6.26 -17.25 -14.20
CA ASN A 103 -6.13 -18.19 -15.33
C ASN A 103 -6.33 -17.49 -16.67
N GLU A 104 -7.33 -16.61 -16.76
CA GLU A 104 -7.56 -15.82 -17.98
C GLU A 104 -6.36 -14.89 -18.26
N LEU A 105 -5.82 -14.25 -17.23
CA LEU A 105 -4.67 -13.38 -17.37
C LEU A 105 -3.45 -14.15 -17.91
N LYS A 106 -3.18 -15.34 -17.36
CA LYS A 106 -2.09 -16.20 -17.82
C LYS A 106 -2.28 -16.61 -19.29
N SER A 107 -3.52 -16.89 -19.69
CA SER A 107 -3.87 -17.24 -21.07
C SER A 107 -3.48 -16.12 -22.04
N TYR A 108 -3.71 -14.86 -21.70
CA TYR A 108 -3.30 -13.72 -22.52
C TYR A 108 -1.78 -13.58 -22.60
N GLN A 109 -1.06 -13.93 -21.55
CA GLN A 109 0.40 -13.81 -21.50
C GLN A 109 1.14 -14.90 -22.27
N GLU A 110 0.51 -16.05 -22.48
CA GLU A 110 1.09 -17.19 -23.18
C GLU A 110 1.01 -17.10 -24.72
N VAL A 111 0.39 -16.08 -25.24
CA VAL A 111 0.18 -15.90 -26.68
C VAL A 111 1.41 -15.31 -27.38
#